data_b9764d39f247422e79d0fd04cc069c4b
#
_entry.id   b9764d39f247422e79d0fd04cc069c4b
#
_cell.length_a   1.000
_cell.length_b   1.000
_cell.length_c   1.000
_cell.angle_alpha   90.00
_cell.angle_beta   90.00
_cell.angle_gamma   90.00
#
_symmetry.space_group_name_H-M   'P 1'
#
loop_
_entity.id
_entity.type
_entity.pdbx_description
1 polymer ?
#
loop_
_entity_poly.entity_id
_entity_poly.type
_entity_poly.pdbx_seq_one_letter_code
_entity_poly.pdbx_strand_id
1 'polypeptide(L)'
;MAGKHGRGIALAFIGGTGWGFSGACSQFLFAQGVDALWASAVAMMCAGAVLTAYLLATRNGALRALWRDRRSVARLALFALAGLTLCRATYLLAIQHSNAGTATVLQYVGPVLIVAASCFAGRRLPSVREACAVAFVVAGTFLLATHGDPSTMALSPEGMFWGLSAAAAVALYSLLPGSLMKRYGSIPVVGSGLLLGGVVLYLATGAWDRAPDLDAAGLLAMYGGLTGVGTLLGFTAYLAAINRIGAAKASLVASVETVSATAFAALWLHTAFAPMDFLGFAFIMATVFLLARPGGADAAPDADAAAR
;
A
#
# COMPACT_ATOMS: atom_id res chain seq x y z
N MET A 1 -6.83 5.74 30.07
CA MET A 1 -5.85 5.42 28.98
C MET A 1 -6.28 4.23 28.12
N ALA A 2 -6.93 3.21 28.67
CA ALA A 2 -7.39 2.01 27.95
C ALA A 2 -8.31 2.31 26.74
N GLY A 3 -9.24 3.26 26.84
CA GLY A 3 -10.16 3.60 25.76
C GLY A 3 -9.51 4.24 24.52
N LYS A 4 -8.41 4.98 24.66
CA LYS A 4 -7.69 5.57 23.52
C LYS A 4 -6.89 4.51 22.76
N HIS A 5 -6.34 3.53 23.46
CA HIS A 5 -5.55 2.44 22.88
C HIS A 5 -6.46 1.48 22.09
N GLY A 6 -7.60 1.08 22.68
CA GLY A 6 -8.58 0.24 22.00
C GLY A 6 -9.16 0.88 20.73
N ARG A 7 -9.45 2.19 20.77
CA ARG A 7 -9.88 2.94 19.57
C ARG A 7 -8.81 2.99 18.48
N GLY A 8 -7.53 3.07 18.85
CA GLY A 8 -6.43 3.04 17.90
C GLY A 8 -6.32 1.68 17.19
N ILE A 9 -6.47 0.58 17.93
CA ILE A 9 -6.51 -0.78 17.36
C ILE A 9 -7.70 -0.94 16.42
N ALA A 10 -8.90 -0.52 16.84
CA ALA A 10 -10.10 -0.60 16.00
C ALA A 10 -9.94 0.18 14.69
N LEU A 11 -9.35 1.38 14.72
CA LEU A 11 -9.09 2.18 13.54
C LEU A 11 -8.07 1.53 12.59
N ALA A 12 -7.00 0.92 13.11
CA ALA A 12 -6.05 0.20 12.29
C ALA A 12 -6.69 -1.05 11.64
N PHE A 13 -7.53 -1.76 12.39
CA PHE A 13 -8.28 -2.92 11.88
C PHE A 13 -9.27 -2.51 10.78
N ILE A 14 -10.05 -1.43 10.98
CA ILE A 14 -10.97 -0.89 9.98
C ILE A 14 -10.20 -0.46 8.73
N GLY A 15 -9.06 0.22 8.89
CA GLY A 15 -8.22 0.64 7.77
C GLY A 15 -7.71 -0.54 6.96
N GLY A 16 -7.12 -1.55 7.61
CA GLY A 16 -6.61 -2.75 6.95
C GLY A 16 -7.71 -3.56 6.27
N THR A 17 -8.85 -3.79 6.95
CA THR A 17 -10.00 -4.48 6.34
C THR A 17 -10.56 -3.69 5.14
N GLY A 18 -10.62 -2.36 5.24
CA GLY A 18 -11.04 -1.48 4.14
C GLY A 18 -10.13 -1.58 2.93
N TRP A 19 -8.81 -1.68 3.14
CA TRP A 19 -7.86 -1.91 2.04
C TRP A 19 -8.04 -3.28 1.39
N GLY A 20 -8.22 -4.35 2.17
CA GLY A 20 -8.51 -5.68 1.64
C GLY A 20 -9.81 -5.74 0.84
N PHE A 21 -10.88 -5.11 1.33
CA PHE A 21 -12.13 -4.96 0.57
C PHE A 21 -11.94 -4.17 -0.73
N SER A 22 -11.18 -3.09 -0.68
CA SER A 22 -10.82 -2.29 -1.86
C SER A 22 -10.05 -3.09 -2.91
N GLY A 23 -9.16 -4.00 -2.48
CA GLY A 23 -8.48 -4.94 -3.37
C GLY A 23 -9.46 -5.86 -4.10
N ALA A 24 -10.44 -6.42 -3.39
CA ALA A 24 -11.49 -7.23 -4.01
C ALA A 24 -12.37 -6.41 -4.96
N CYS A 25 -12.72 -5.16 -4.61
CA CYS A 25 -13.42 -4.24 -5.53
C CYS A 25 -12.61 -4.00 -6.81
N SER A 26 -11.28 -3.86 -6.70
CA SER A 26 -10.40 -3.71 -7.86
C SER A 26 -10.41 -4.96 -8.73
N GLN A 27 -10.31 -6.14 -8.14
CA GLN A 27 -10.39 -7.41 -8.86
C GLN A 27 -11.73 -7.56 -9.57
N PHE A 28 -12.85 -7.20 -8.94
CA PHE A 28 -14.18 -7.18 -9.54
C PHE A 28 -14.24 -6.26 -10.76
N LEU A 29 -13.68 -5.03 -10.66
CA LEU A 29 -13.63 -4.07 -11.76
C LEU A 29 -12.79 -4.61 -12.94
N PHE A 30 -11.67 -5.25 -12.67
CA PHE A 30 -10.80 -5.82 -13.71
C PHE A 30 -11.45 -6.99 -14.43
N ALA A 31 -12.27 -7.78 -13.73
CA ALA A 31 -13.10 -8.81 -14.36
C ALA A 31 -14.17 -8.23 -15.32
N GLN A 32 -14.56 -6.96 -15.14
CA GLN A 32 -15.43 -6.21 -16.07
C GLN A 32 -14.64 -5.49 -17.19
N GLY A 33 -13.33 -5.71 -17.30
CA GLY A 33 -12.48 -5.11 -18.33
C GLY A 33 -11.98 -3.70 -18.01
N VAL A 34 -12.13 -3.22 -16.78
CA VAL A 34 -11.59 -1.93 -16.36
C VAL A 34 -10.07 -1.97 -16.35
N ASP A 35 -9.42 -0.98 -16.93
CA ASP A 35 -7.96 -0.84 -16.92
C ASP A 35 -7.44 -0.43 -15.54
N ALA A 36 -6.38 -1.11 -15.06
CA ALA A 36 -5.82 -0.88 -13.73
C ALA A 36 -5.20 0.52 -13.57
N LEU A 37 -4.60 1.05 -14.61
CA LEU A 37 -4.00 2.39 -14.58
C LEU A 37 -5.09 3.46 -14.58
N TRP A 38 -6.17 3.25 -15.35
CA TRP A 38 -7.35 4.12 -15.29
C TRP A 38 -7.96 4.13 -13.88
N ALA A 39 -8.21 2.95 -13.30
CA ALA A 39 -8.77 2.83 -11.96
C ALA A 39 -7.86 3.48 -10.90
N SER A 40 -6.53 3.29 -11.01
CA SER A 40 -5.56 3.94 -10.13
C SER A 40 -5.63 5.47 -10.24
N ALA A 41 -5.61 6.01 -11.46
CA ALA A 41 -5.61 7.44 -11.71
C ALA A 41 -6.88 8.10 -11.14
N VAL A 42 -8.05 7.55 -11.48
CA VAL A 42 -9.35 8.09 -11.06
C VAL A 42 -9.52 7.98 -9.55
N ALA A 43 -9.18 6.85 -8.93
CA ALA A 43 -9.28 6.70 -7.47
C ALA A 43 -8.37 7.70 -6.73
N MET A 44 -7.13 7.88 -7.21
CA MET A 44 -6.18 8.85 -6.64
C MET A 44 -6.67 10.29 -6.81
N MET A 45 -7.16 10.66 -8.00
CA MET A 45 -7.69 11.99 -8.27
C MET A 45 -8.90 12.30 -7.38
N CYS A 46 -9.89 11.41 -7.33
CA CYS A 46 -11.11 11.61 -6.54
C CYS A 46 -10.78 11.71 -5.04
N ALA A 47 -9.98 10.78 -4.51
CA ALA A 47 -9.60 10.81 -3.10
C ALA A 47 -8.74 12.05 -2.77
N GLY A 48 -7.77 12.37 -3.62
CA GLY A 48 -6.94 13.57 -3.48
C GLY A 48 -7.74 14.85 -3.56
N ALA A 49 -8.73 14.93 -4.47
CA ALA A 49 -9.63 16.07 -4.59
C ALA A 49 -10.49 16.25 -3.33
N VAL A 50 -11.10 15.17 -2.80
CA VAL A 50 -11.89 15.21 -1.57
C VAL A 50 -11.05 15.66 -0.38
N LEU A 51 -9.86 15.09 -0.17
CA LEU A 51 -8.97 15.48 0.92
C LEU A 51 -8.48 16.94 0.77
N THR A 52 -8.15 17.36 -0.45
CA THR A 52 -7.70 18.73 -0.71
C THR A 52 -8.85 19.73 -0.52
N ALA A 53 -10.06 19.41 -0.99
CA ALA A 53 -11.26 20.24 -0.77
C ALA A 53 -11.57 20.38 0.73
N TYR A 54 -11.50 19.29 1.50
CA TYR A 54 -11.64 19.32 2.96
C TYR A 54 -10.60 20.26 3.62
N LEU A 55 -9.33 20.17 3.22
CA LEU A 55 -8.26 21.01 3.75
C LEU A 55 -8.42 22.50 3.39
N LEU A 56 -8.94 22.78 2.19
CA LEU A 56 -9.27 24.14 1.77
C LEU A 56 -10.45 24.71 2.54
N ALA A 57 -11.52 23.92 2.71
CA ALA A 57 -12.72 24.31 3.48
C ALA A 57 -12.38 24.59 4.96
N THR A 58 -11.48 23.81 5.55
CA THR A 58 -11.01 23.99 6.93
C THR A 58 -9.90 25.06 7.05
N ARG A 59 -9.56 25.75 5.96
CA ARG A 59 -8.48 26.76 5.89
C ARG A 59 -7.16 26.29 6.47
N ASN A 60 -6.78 25.04 6.17
CA ASN A 60 -5.60 24.41 6.72
C ASN A 60 -4.30 25.17 6.32
N GLY A 61 -3.62 25.73 7.32
CA GLY A 61 -2.39 26.52 7.10
C GLY A 61 -1.23 25.68 6.59
N ALA A 62 -1.16 24.40 6.95
CA ALA A 62 -0.08 23.51 6.52
C ALA A 62 -0.16 23.20 5.01
N LEU A 63 -1.38 23.09 4.45
CA LEU A 63 -1.55 22.94 3.00
C LEU A 63 -0.96 24.14 2.25
N ARG A 64 -1.30 25.36 2.69
CA ARG A 64 -0.77 26.59 2.07
C ARG A 64 0.75 26.69 2.21
N ALA A 65 1.29 26.34 3.37
CA ALA A 65 2.72 26.36 3.64
C ALA A 65 3.47 25.34 2.75
N LEU A 66 2.93 24.15 2.56
CA LEU A 66 3.47 23.10 1.69
C LEU A 66 3.61 23.58 0.25
N TRP A 67 2.56 24.20 -0.30
CA TRP A 67 2.55 24.66 -1.70
C TRP A 67 3.33 25.96 -1.95
N ARG A 68 3.67 26.71 -0.90
CA ARG A 68 4.53 27.92 -0.99
C ARG A 68 6.02 27.61 -0.99
N ASP A 69 6.44 26.50 -0.40
CA ASP A 69 7.84 26.11 -0.33
C ASP A 69 8.24 25.26 -1.54
N ARG A 70 8.97 25.86 -2.49
CA ARG A 70 9.41 25.20 -3.73
C ARG A 70 10.17 23.88 -3.48
N ARG A 71 10.99 23.81 -2.43
CA ARG A 71 11.71 22.57 -2.08
C ARG A 71 10.76 21.47 -1.59
N SER A 72 9.77 21.85 -0.81
CA SER A 72 8.72 20.92 -0.36
C SER A 72 7.84 20.46 -1.51
N VAL A 73 7.50 21.33 -2.47
CA VAL A 73 6.76 20.95 -3.69
C VAL A 73 7.56 19.96 -4.53
N ALA A 74 8.85 20.14 -4.73
CA ALA A 74 9.70 19.20 -5.46
C ALA A 74 9.75 17.83 -4.78
N ARG A 75 9.90 17.79 -3.43
CA ARG A 75 9.85 16.55 -2.65
C ARG A 75 8.46 15.90 -2.67
N LEU A 76 7.40 16.71 -2.64
CA LEU A 76 6.02 16.24 -2.79
C LEU A 76 5.80 15.61 -4.17
N ALA A 77 6.30 16.23 -5.25
CA ALA A 77 6.21 15.67 -6.59
C ALA A 77 6.95 14.33 -6.70
N LEU A 78 8.15 14.23 -6.14
CA LEU A 78 8.88 12.96 -6.07
C LEU A 78 8.10 11.89 -5.29
N PHE A 79 7.56 12.23 -4.12
CA PHE A 79 6.73 11.32 -3.33
C PHE A 79 5.43 10.94 -4.07
N ALA A 80 4.77 11.91 -4.72
CA ALA A 80 3.55 11.66 -5.47
C ALA A 80 3.79 10.67 -6.62
N LEU A 81 4.87 10.82 -7.37
CA LEU A 81 5.14 10.01 -8.56
C LEU A 81 5.84 8.70 -8.22
N ALA A 82 7.02 8.76 -7.59
CA ALA A 82 7.83 7.58 -7.28
C ALA A 82 7.36 6.82 -6.03
N GLY A 83 6.61 7.46 -5.14
CA GLY A 83 6.01 6.82 -3.97
C GLY A 83 4.57 6.36 -4.25
N LEU A 84 3.64 7.30 -4.23
CA LEU A 84 2.19 7.00 -4.29
C LEU A 84 1.74 6.40 -5.62
N THR A 85 2.06 7.06 -6.75
CA THR A 85 1.60 6.61 -8.06
C THR A 85 2.19 5.27 -8.43
N LEU A 86 3.51 5.10 -8.26
CA LEU A 86 4.18 3.85 -8.55
C LEU A 86 3.62 2.72 -7.66
N CYS A 87 3.50 2.95 -6.35
CA CYS A 87 2.94 1.98 -5.42
C CYS A 87 1.52 1.57 -5.80
N ARG A 88 0.66 2.54 -6.11
CA ARG A 88 -0.73 2.29 -6.44
C ARG A 88 -0.90 1.58 -7.78
N ALA A 89 -0.20 2.06 -8.82
CA ALA A 89 -0.28 1.48 -10.16
C ALA A 89 0.25 0.03 -10.18
N THR A 90 1.42 -0.23 -9.59
CA THR A 90 2.00 -1.58 -9.55
C THR A 90 1.15 -2.55 -8.74
N TYR A 91 0.54 -2.11 -7.64
CA TYR A 91 -0.36 -2.93 -6.85
C TYR A 91 -1.63 -3.31 -7.63
N LEU A 92 -2.28 -2.36 -8.31
CA LEU A 92 -3.48 -2.67 -9.10
C LEU A 92 -3.13 -3.52 -10.34
N LEU A 93 -1.98 -3.31 -10.97
CA LEU A 93 -1.48 -4.21 -12.02
C LEU A 93 -1.21 -5.61 -11.48
N ALA A 94 -0.67 -5.74 -10.26
CA ALA A 94 -0.50 -7.04 -9.63
C ALA A 94 -1.85 -7.76 -9.41
N ILE A 95 -2.89 -7.05 -8.97
CA ILE A 95 -4.25 -7.61 -8.85
C ILE A 95 -4.79 -8.02 -10.23
N GLN A 96 -4.62 -7.19 -11.25
CA GLN A 96 -5.10 -7.46 -12.61
C GLN A 96 -4.49 -8.73 -13.21
N HIS A 97 -3.21 -8.99 -12.92
CA HIS A 97 -2.48 -10.15 -13.41
C HIS A 97 -2.43 -11.35 -12.44
N SER A 98 -3.11 -11.23 -11.28
CA SER A 98 -3.24 -12.32 -10.32
C SER A 98 -4.61 -12.27 -9.62
N ASN A 99 -4.64 -11.93 -8.35
CA ASN A 99 -5.84 -11.66 -7.55
C ASN A 99 -5.53 -10.77 -6.36
N ALA A 100 -6.57 -10.25 -5.69
CA ALA A 100 -6.39 -9.33 -4.57
C ALA A 100 -5.60 -9.95 -3.39
N GLY A 101 -5.83 -11.21 -3.06
CA GLY A 101 -5.12 -11.90 -1.99
C GLY A 101 -3.63 -12.02 -2.27
N THR A 102 -3.27 -12.61 -3.41
CA THR A 102 -1.86 -12.84 -3.83
C THR A 102 -1.11 -11.52 -4.00
N ALA A 103 -1.69 -10.53 -4.68
CA ALA A 103 -1.07 -9.23 -4.87
C ALA A 103 -0.77 -8.52 -3.54
N THR A 104 -1.73 -8.56 -2.59
CA THR A 104 -1.55 -7.99 -1.24
C THR A 104 -0.43 -8.71 -0.49
N VAL A 105 -0.39 -10.04 -0.52
CA VAL A 105 0.67 -10.81 0.15
C VAL A 105 2.04 -10.48 -0.44
N LEU A 106 2.18 -10.47 -1.75
CA LEU A 106 3.46 -10.12 -2.41
C LEU A 106 3.93 -8.72 -2.06
N GLN A 107 3.03 -7.75 -1.90
CA GLN A 107 3.37 -6.40 -1.46
C GLN A 107 4.00 -6.39 -0.06
N TYR A 108 3.65 -7.32 0.84
CA TYR A 108 4.25 -7.48 2.17
C TYR A 108 5.71 -8.00 2.15
N VAL A 109 6.28 -8.29 0.98
CA VAL A 109 7.75 -8.41 0.79
C VAL A 109 8.46 -7.05 1.03
N GLY A 110 7.75 -5.93 0.86
CA GLY A 110 8.28 -4.57 1.01
C GLY A 110 9.07 -4.31 2.30
N PRO A 111 8.59 -4.67 3.50
CA PRO A 111 9.36 -4.55 4.74
C PRO A 111 10.73 -5.22 4.71
N VAL A 112 10.87 -6.37 4.05
CA VAL A 112 12.16 -7.05 3.89
C VAL A 112 13.09 -6.25 2.97
N LEU A 113 12.56 -5.64 1.91
CA LEU A 113 13.35 -4.77 1.04
C LEU A 113 13.84 -3.52 1.79
N ILE A 114 13.04 -2.96 2.71
CA ILE A 114 13.46 -1.84 3.57
C ILE A 114 14.61 -2.27 4.49
N VAL A 115 14.52 -3.44 5.11
CA VAL A 115 15.58 -4.00 5.95
C VAL A 115 16.85 -4.24 5.14
N ALA A 116 16.74 -4.85 3.96
CA ALA A 116 17.88 -5.09 3.07
C ALA A 116 18.56 -3.77 2.67
N ALA A 117 17.79 -2.76 2.29
CA ALA A 117 18.31 -1.43 1.97
C ALA A 117 19.02 -0.79 3.17
N SER A 118 18.46 -0.93 4.38
CA SER A 118 19.03 -0.41 5.62
C SER A 118 20.35 -1.11 5.97
N CYS A 119 20.44 -2.44 5.79
CA CYS A 119 21.66 -3.21 5.99
C CYS A 119 22.76 -2.77 5.00
N PHE A 120 22.39 -2.60 3.72
CA PHE A 120 23.31 -2.15 2.68
C PHE A 120 23.83 -0.73 2.94
N ALA A 121 22.94 0.21 3.24
CA ALA A 121 23.30 1.60 3.54
C ALA A 121 24.15 1.70 4.81
N GLY A 122 23.83 0.92 5.84
CA GLY A 122 24.60 0.85 7.09
C GLY A 122 25.87 0.00 7.02
N ARG A 123 26.18 -0.61 5.87
CA ARG A 123 27.30 -1.56 5.69
C ARG A 123 27.36 -2.61 6.81
N ARG A 124 26.20 -3.09 7.26
CA ARG A 124 26.07 -4.09 8.32
C ARG A 124 25.47 -5.39 7.79
N LEU A 125 25.83 -6.49 8.40
CA LEU A 125 25.18 -7.77 8.12
C LEU A 125 23.77 -7.79 8.74
N PRO A 126 22.82 -8.50 8.11
CA PRO A 126 21.51 -8.70 8.69
C PRO A 126 21.63 -9.50 10.01
N SER A 127 20.86 -9.14 10.99
CA SER A 127 20.69 -9.93 12.21
C SER A 127 20.05 -11.29 11.88
N VAL A 128 20.17 -12.27 12.78
CA VAL A 128 19.53 -13.59 12.61
C VAL A 128 18.04 -13.46 12.32
N ARG A 129 17.36 -12.52 13.00
CA ARG A 129 15.94 -12.26 12.79
C ARG A 129 15.64 -11.73 11.39
N GLU A 130 16.45 -10.79 10.90
CA GLU A 130 16.35 -10.26 9.53
C GLU A 130 16.66 -11.34 8.49
N ALA A 131 17.64 -12.18 8.73
CA ALA A 131 17.96 -13.31 7.86
C ALA A 131 16.81 -14.34 7.79
N CYS A 132 16.21 -14.68 8.94
CA CYS A 132 15.00 -15.52 8.98
C CYS A 132 13.83 -14.89 8.21
N ALA A 133 13.65 -13.57 8.34
CA ALA A 133 12.60 -12.84 7.62
C ALA A 133 12.80 -12.93 6.09
N VAL A 134 14.03 -12.78 5.62
CA VAL A 134 14.40 -12.97 4.19
C VAL A 134 14.10 -14.40 3.75
N ALA A 135 14.50 -15.40 4.54
CA ALA A 135 14.25 -16.81 4.21
C ALA A 135 12.75 -17.11 4.10
N PHE A 136 11.94 -16.58 5.03
CA PHE A 136 10.48 -16.74 4.99
C PHE A 136 9.85 -16.08 3.77
N VAL A 137 10.28 -14.87 3.40
CA VAL A 137 9.81 -14.21 2.19
C VAL A 137 10.16 -15.01 0.93
N VAL A 138 11.39 -15.47 0.81
CA VAL A 138 11.82 -16.26 -0.35
C VAL A 138 11.01 -17.55 -0.44
N ALA A 139 10.86 -18.29 0.68
CA ALA A 139 10.06 -19.51 0.72
C ALA A 139 8.58 -19.24 0.39
N GLY A 140 7.99 -18.22 1.00
CA GLY A 140 6.59 -17.84 0.76
C GLY A 140 6.33 -17.42 -0.69
N THR A 141 7.20 -16.60 -1.26
CA THR A 141 7.11 -16.18 -2.67
C THR A 141 7.26 -17.38 -3.62
N PHE A 142 8.19 -18.29 -3.32
CA PHE A 142 8.36 -19.53 -4.09
C PHE A 142 7.10 -20.40 -4.07
N LEU A 143 6.49 -20.61 -2.90
CA LEU A 143 5.25 -21.37 -2.77
C LEU A 143 4.08 -20.74 -3.56
N LEU A 144 3.95 -19.42 -3.52
CA LEU A 144 2.94 -18.70 -4.31
C LEU A 144 3.18 -18.79 -5.81
N ALA A 145 4.45 -18.79 -6.23
CA ALA A 145 4.81 -18.83 -7.63
C ALA A 145 4.60 -20.22 -8.25
N THR A 146 4.82 -21.29 -7.50
CA THR A 146 4.98 -22.64 -8.02
C THR A 146 4.03 -23.66 -7.41
N HIS A 147 3.27 -23.31 -6.38
CA HIS A 147 2.51 -24.23 -5.51
C HIS A 147 3.38 -25.40 -4.97
N GLY A 148 4.68 -25.15 -4.85
CA GLY A 148 5.67 -26.11 -4.35
C GLY A 148 6.28 -27.02 -5.41
N ASP A 149 5.89 -26.91 -6.67
CA ASP A 149 6.49 -27.63 -7.80
C ASP A 149 7.35 -26.68 -8.65
N PRO A 150 8.70 -26.79 -8.58
CA PRO A 150 9.60 -25.92 -9.35
C PRO A 150 9.44 -25.99 -10.87
N SER A 151 8.81 -27.05 -11.39
CA SER A 151 8.60 -27.24 -12.83
C SER A 151 7.37 -26.51 -13.34
N THR A 152 6.51 -25.97 -12.46
CA THR A 152 5.29 -25.27 -12.80
C THR A 152 5.30 -23.83 -12.34
N MET A 153 4.65 -22.95 -13.11
CA MET A 153 4.39 -21.56 -12.72
C MET A 153 2.89 -21.40 -12.48
N ALA A 154 2.49 -21.39 -11.21
CA ALA A 154 1.10 -21.20 -10.80
C ALA A 154 0.68 -19.74 -10.90
N LEU A 155 1.62 -18.82 -10.65
CA LEU A 155 1.42 -17.38 -10.82
C LEU A 155 2.01 -16.93 -12.16
N SER A 156 1.29 -16.10 -12.90
CA SER A 156 1.79 -15.55 -14.16
C SER A 156 3.10 -14.75 -13.96
N PRO A 157 4.03 -14.76 -14.91
CA PRO A 157 5.25 -13.94 -14.84
C PRO A 157 4.93 -12.45 -14.62
N GLU A 158 3.87 -11.95 -15.24
CA GLU A 158 3.40 -10.56 -15.07
C GLU A 158 2.89 -10.31 -13.66
N GLY A 159 2.12 -11.23 -13.07
CA GLY A 159 1.63 -11.14 -11.70
C GLY A 159 2.77 -11.12 -10.69
N MET A 160 3.79 -11.96 -10.88
CA MET A 160 5.00 -11.96 -10.08
C MET A 160 5.78 -10.65 -10.22
N PHE A 161 6.01 -10.19 -11.44
CA PHE A 161 6.73 -8.94 -11.71
C PHE A 161 6.05 -7.73 -11.07
N TRP A 162 4.74 -7.58 -11.26
CA TRP A 162 3.99 -6.46 -10.69
C TRP A 162 3.87 -6.56 -9.17
N GLY A 163 3.70 -7.76 -8.61
CA GLY A 163 3.66 -7.98 -7.17
C GLY A 163 4.96 -7.59 -6.46
N LEU A 164 6.12 -8.02 -7.00
CA LEU A 164 7.42 -7.63 -6.47
C LEU A 164 7.74 -6.15 -6.72
N SER A 165 7.29 -5.60 -7.85
CA SER A 165 7.38 -4.16 -8.12
C SER A 165 6.55 -3.35 -7.12
N ALA A 166 5.37 -3.82 -6.73
CA ALA A 166 4.56 -3.21 -5.69
C ALA A 166 5.26 -3.24 -4.33
N ALA A 167 5.94 -4.34 -3.99
CA ALA A 167 6.75 -4.42 -2.78
C ALA A 167 7.89 -3.38 -2.76
N ALA A 168 8.61 -3.22 -3.87
CA ALA A 168 9.66 -2.20 -4.00
C ALA A 168 9.06 -0.78 -3.92
N ALA A 169 7.92 -0.55 -4.54
CA ALA A 169 7.23 0.73 -4.51
C ALA A 169 6.71 1.09 -3.10
N VAL A 170 6.26 0.11 -2.30
CA VAL A 170 5.92 0.32 -0.88
C VAL A 170 7.13 0.75 -0.06
N ALA A 171 8.30 0.19 -0.33
CA ALA A 171 9.53 0.62 0.33
C ALA A 171 9.81 2.11 0.03
N LEU A 172 9.75 2.53 -1.23
CA LEU A 172 9.91 3.94 -1.63
C LEU A 172 8.81 4.83 -1.01
N TYR A 173 7.55 4.42 -1.09
CA TYR A 173 6.43 5.11 -0.47
C TYR A 173 6.63 5.35 1.03
N SER A 174 7.22 4.39 1.73
CA SER A 174 7.44 4.46 3.18
C SER A 174 8.61 5.38 3.55
N LEU A 175 9.64 5.47 2.71
CA LEU A 175 10.87 6.22 3.01
C LEU A 175 10.81 7.70 2.57
N LEU A 176 10.18 7.98 1.42
CA LEU A 176 10.21 9.32 0.80
C LEU A 176 9.50 10.44 1.60
N PRO A 177 8.31 10.23 2.21
CA PRO A 177 7.51 11.33 2.76
C PRO A 177 7.89 11.74 4.18
N GLY A 178 8.81 11.05 4.85
CA GLY A 178 9.06 11.21 6.29
C GLY A 178 9.28 12.66 6.73
N SER A 179 10.14 13.43 6.04
CA SER A 179 10.41 14.82 6.35
C SER A 179 9.22 15.75 6.08
N LEU A 180 8.47 15.50 4.99
CA LEU A 180 7.26 16.27 4.65
C LEU A 180 6.14 16.03 5.66
N MET A 181 5.91 14.77 6.05
CA MET A 181 4.85 14.41 7.01
C MET A 181 5.15 14.97 8.41
N LYS A 182 6.43 14.97 8.84
CA LYS A 182 6.84 15.62 10.11
C LYS A 182 6.55 17.11 10.09
N ARG A 183 6.76 17.80 8.96
CA ARG A 183 6.65 19.27 8.85
C ARG A 183 5.23 19.76 8.61
N TYR A 184 4.45 19.05 7.78
CA TYR A 184 3.15 19.54 7.28
C TYR A 184 1.97 18.65 7.72
N GLY A 185 2.24 17.51 8.36
CA GLY A 185 1.24 16.51 8.69
C GLY A 185 0.92 15.54 7.54
N SER A 186 0.33 14.41 7.88
CA SER A 186 0.10 13.33 6.91
C SER A 186 -1.00 13.68 5.90
N ILE A 187 -2.12 14.27 6.35
CA ILE A 187 -3.28 14.53 5.48
C ILE A 187 -2.95 15.53 4.34
N PRO A 188 -2.30 16.71 4.60
CA PRO A 188 -1.89 17.62 3.53
C PRO A 188 -0.93 16.99 2.52
N VAL A 189 0.04 16.19 2.99
CA VAL A 189 1.05 15.54 2.13
C VAL A 189 0.42 14.44 1.28
N VAL A 190 -0.38 13.55 1.90
CA VAL A 190 -1.02 12.43 1.18
C VAL A 190 -2.12 12.95 0.25
N GLY A 191 -2.99 13.87 0.71
CA GLY A 191 -4.04 14.43 -0.13
C GLY A 191 -3.50 15.14 -1.37
N SER A 192 -2.49 16.02 -1.18
CA SER A 192 -1.82 16.69 -2.31
C SER A 192 -1.08 15.70 -3.22
N GLY A 193 -0.42 14.69 -2.63
CA GLY A 193 0.30 13.67 -3.38
C GLY A 193 -0.61 12.79 -4.22
N LEU A 194 -1.76 12.37 -3.66
CA LEU A 194 -2.77 11.60 -4.40
C LEU A 194 -3.35 12.41 -5.56
N LEU A 195 -3.70 13.68 -5.33
CA LEU A 195 -4.24 14.54 -6.39
C LEU A 195 -3.21 14.75 -7.51
N LEU A 196 -1.99 15.13 -7.14
CA LEU A 196 -0.91 15.36 -8.11
C LEU A 196 -0.57 14.08 -8.89
N GLY A 197 -0.34 12.98 -8.17
CA GLY A 197 0.00 11.70 -8.80
C GLY A 197 -1.12 11.15 -9.67
N GLY A 198 -2.38 11.27 -9.19
CA GLY A 198 -3.55 10.86 -9.97
C GLY A 198 -3.72 11.65 -11.25
N VAL A 199 -3.58 12.99 -11.19
CA VAL A 199 -3.64 13.86 -12.39
C VAL A 199 -2.52 13.50 -13.38
N VAL A 200 -1.29 13.35 -12.91
CA VAL A 200 -0.17 13.00 -13.78
C VAL A 200 -0.38 11.61 -14.42
N LEU A 201 -0.83 10.62 -13.65
CA LEU A 201 -1.10 9.29 -14.17
C LEU A 201 -2.24 9.33 -15.20
N TYR A 202 -3.31 10.06 -14.91
CA TYR A 202 -4.46 10.22 -15.81
C TYR A 202 -4.05 10.82 -17.16
N LEU A 203 -3.22 11.88 -17.11
CA LEU A 203 -2.72 12.53 -18.33
C LEU A 203 -1.69 11.66 -19.07
N ALA A 204 -0.75 11.04 -18.35
CA ALA A 204 0.32 10.24 -18.94
C ALA A 204 -0.19 8.96 -19.64
N THR A 205 -1.29 8.38 -19.15
CA THR A 205 -1.86 7.15 -19.72
C THR A 205 -2.96 7.39 -20.74
N GLY A 206 -3.35 8.65 -21.01
CA GLY A 206 -4.49 8.95 -21.87
C GLY A 206 -5.81 8.40 -21.31
N ALA A 207 -5.97 8.43 -20.00
CA ALA A 207 -7.08 7.78 -19.31
C ALA A 207 -8.47 8.36 -19.68
N TRP A 208 -8.50 9.56 -20.26
CA TRP A 208 -9.75 10.18 -20.74
C TRP A 208 -10.41 9.39 -21.90
N ASP A 209 -9.64 8.68 -22.72
CA ASP A 209 -10.13 7.88 -23.83
C ASP A 209 -10.48 6.42 -23.41
N ARG A 210 -10.20 6.07 -22.16
CA ARG A 210 -10.35 4.70 -21.63
C ARG A 210 -11.42 4.59 -20.55
N ALA A 211 -12.29 5.60 -20.43
CA ALA A 211 -13.36 5.55 -19.44
C ALA A 211 -14.27 4.34 -19.73
N PRO A 212 -14.36 3.37 -18.79
CA PRO A 212 -15.19 2.21 -18.99
C PRO A 212 -16.67 2.58 -18.85
N ASP A 213 -17.52 1.84 -19.54
CA ASP A 213 -18.95 1.87 -19.28
C ASP A 213 -19.24 0.98 -18.05
N LEU A 214 -19.50 1.61 -16.91
CA LEU A 214 -19.72 0.93 -15.64
C LEU A 214 -21.20 0.87 -15.31
N ASP A 215 -21.67 -0.32 -15.01
CA ASP A 215 -22.99 -0.50 -14.40
C ASP A 215 -23.05 0.04 -12.96
N ALA A 216 -24.19 -0.04 -12.32
CA ALA A 216 -24.36 0.43 -10.94
C ALA A 216 -23.43 -0.29 -9.95
N ALA A 217 -23.16 -1.58 -10.14
CA ALA A 217 -22.25 -2.36 -9.31
C ALA A 217 -20.78 -1.93 -9.52
N GLY A 218 -20.38 -1.71 -10.77
CA GLY A 218 -19.06 -1.16 -11.12
C GLY A 218 -18.84 0.24 -10.56
N LEU A 219 -19.83 1.13 -10.65
CA LEU A 219 -19.76 2.47 -10.03
C LEU A 219 -19.63 2.39 -8.51
N LEU A 220 -20.38 1.51 -7.86
CA LEU A 220 -20.28 1.30 -6.41
C LEU A 220 -18.91 0.72 -6.02
N ALA A 221 -18.39 -0.26 -6.77
CA ALA A 221 -17.06 -0.82 -6.54
C ALA A 221 -15.96 0.23 -6.75
N MET A 222 -16.05 1.06 -7.79
CA MET A 222 -15.05 2.09 -8.12
C MET A 222 -15.04 3.23 -7.11
N TYR A 223 -16.19 3.87 -6.89
CA TYR A 223 -16.27 5.08 -6.07
C TYR A 223 -16.55 4.78 -4.61
N GLY A 224 -17.40 3.81 -4.29
CA GLY A 224 -17.67 3.37 -2.92
C GLY A 224 -16.54 2.52 -2.36
N GLY A 225 -16.19 1.43 -3.04
CA GLY A 225 -15.21 0.45 -2.59
C GLY A 225 -13.77 0.95 -2.71
N LEU A 226 -13.29 1.12 -3.94
CA LEU A 226 -11.88 1.46 -4.22
C LEU A 226 -11.51 2.86 -3.71
N THR A 227 -12.33 3.86 -4.02
CA THR A 227 -12.03 5.26 -3.66
C THR A 227 -12.48 5.58 -2.23
N GLY A 228 -13.73 5.31 -1.89
CA GLY A 228 -14.33 5.67 -0.59
C GLY A 228 -13.76 4.83 0.55
N VAL A 229 -13.98 3.52 0.50
CA VAL A 229 -13.53 2.62 1.58
C VAL A 229 -12.01 2.44 1.56
N GLY A 230 -11.43 2.10 0.42
CA GLY A 230 -10.01 1.82 0.32
C GLY A 230 -9.15 3.05 0.52
N THR A 231 -9.40 4.12 -0.24
CA THR A 231 -8.48 5.27 -0.23
C THR A 231 -8.85 6.28 0.85
N LEU A 232 -10.09 6.75 0.94
CA LEU A 232 -10.45 7.78 1.93
C LEU A 232 -10.55 7.22 3.35
N LEU A 233 -11.39 6.20 3.57
CA LEU A 233 -11.59 5.62 4.89
C LEU A 233 -10.33 4.88 5.36
N GLY A 234 -9.74 4.04 4.51
CA GLY A 234 -8.56 3.25 4.84
C GLY A 234 -7.40 4.12 5.30
N PHE A 235 -7.00 5.12 4.50
CA PHE A 235 -5.90 6.02 4.88
C PHE A 235 -6.21 6.87 6.09
N THR A 236 -7.41 7.45 6.18
CA THR A 236 -7.76 8.33 7.33
C THR A 236 -7.84 7.54 8.63
N ALA A 237 -8.42 6.35 8.62
CA ALA A 237 -8.47 5.47 9.78
C ALA A 237 -7.07 5.01 10.21
N TYR A 238 -6.23 4.59 9.26
CA TYR A 238 -4.86 4.16 9.53
C TYR A 238 -3.99 5.28 10.09
N LEU A 239 -4.02 6.48 9.52
CA LEU A 239 -3.30 7.65 10.03
C LEU A 239 -3.79 8.04 11.44
N ALA A 240 -5.10 7.96 11.69
CA ALA A 240 -5.66 8.19 13.01
C ALA A 240 -5.26 7.10 14.02
N ALA A 241 -5.04 5.86 13.58
CA ALA A 241 -4.49 4.79 14.39
C ALA A 241 -3.01 5.06 14.75
N ILE A 242 -2.18 5.44 13.78
CA ILE A 242 -0.76 5.79 14.00
C ILE A 242 -0.63 6.86 15.10
N ASN A 243 -1.46 7.89 15.06
CA ASN A 243 -1.47 8.96 16.05
C ASN A 243 -1.86 8.49 17.47
N ARG A 244 -2.50 7.31 17.61
CA ARG A 244 -2.97 6.78 18.90
C ARG A 244 -2.12 5.66 19.46
N ILE A 245 -1.62 4.77 18.61
CA ILE A 245 -0.91 3.54 19.02
C ILE A 245 0.51 3.42 18.43
N GLY A 246 0.94 4.42 17.65
CA GLY A 246 2.23 4.44 16.97
C GLY A 246 2.24 3.62 15.66
N ALA A 247 3.20 3.92 14.79
CA ALA A 247 3.27 3.35 13.44
C ALA A 247 3.47 1.82 13.45
N ALA A 248 4.37 1.31 14.28
CA ALA A 248 4.68 -0.12 14.35
C ALA A 248 3.45 -0.97 14.76
N LYS A 249 2.70 -0.56 15.79
CA LYS A 249 1.49 -1.27 16.21
C LYS A 249 0.35 -1.12 15.20
N ALA A 250 0.18 0.07 14.62
CA ALA A 250 -0.84 0.31 13.60
C ALA A 250 -0.58 -0.55 12.35
N SER A 251 0.65 -0.64 11.88
CA SER A 251 1.05 -1.48 10.75
C SER A 251 0.80 -2.97 11.02
N LEU A 252 1.16 -3.43 12.22
CA LEU A 252 0.93 -4.83 12.60
C LEU A 252 -0.56 -5.18 12.61
N VAL A 253 -1.42 -4.31 13.14
CA VAL A 253 -2.88 -4.55 13.13
C VAL A 253 -3.44 -4.42 11.72
N ALA A 254 -2.97 -3.47 10.94
CA ALA A 254 -3.42 -3.26 9.56
C ALA A 254 -3.06 -4.42 8.62
N SER A 255 -2.14 -5.32 9.01
CA SER A 255 -1.82 -6.53 8.23
C SER A 255 -3.02 -7.51 8.11
N VAL A 256 -4.11 -7.28 8.86
CA VAL A 256 -5.41 -7.91 8.60
C VAL A 256 -5.91 -7.70 7.16
N GLU A 257 -5.40 -6.69 6.47
CA GLU A 257 -5.60 -6.46 5.04
C GLU A 257 -5.40 -7.73 4.21
N THR A 258 -4.33 -8.48 4.45
CA THR A 258 -4.04 -9.72 3.72
C THR A 258 -5.14 -10.76 3.91
N VAL A 259 -5.58 -10.95 5.15
CA VAL A 259 -6.65 -11.90 5.48
C VAL A 259 -7.97 -11.45 4.87
N SER A 260 -8.30 -10.16 4.97
CA SER A 260 -9.55 -9.63 4.41
C SER A 260 -9.54 -9.62 2.88
N ALA A 261 -8.43 -9.28 2.22
CA ALA A 261 -8.31 -9.35 0.75
C ALA A 261 -8.53 -10.77 0.24
N THR A 262 -7.89 -11.76 0.86
CA THR A 262 -8.05 -13.17 0.52
C THR A 262 -9.49 -13.64 0.79
N ALA A 263 -10.06 -13.27 1.93
CA ALA A 263 -11.42 -13.65 2.29
C ALA A 263 -12.45 -13.05 1.32
N PHE A 264 -12.37 -11.76 0.99
CA PHE A 264 -13.26 -11.14 0.02
C PHE A 264 -13.09 -11.70 -1.39
N ALA A 265 -11.84 -11.98 -1.83
CA ALA A 265 -11.59 -12.62 -3.11
C ALA A 265 -12.19 -14.04 -3.17
N ALA A 266 -12.05 -14.84 -2.11
CA ALA A 266 -12.58 -16.18 -2.06
C ALA A 266 -14.12 -16.22 -1.95
N LEU A 267 -14.69 -15.44 -1.00
CA LEU A 267 -16.12 -15.54 -0.65
C LEU A 267 -17.02 -14.76 -1.61
N TRP A 268 -16.56 -13.62 -2.11
CA TRP A 268 -17.35 -12.77 -3.00
C TRP A 268 -17.04 -13.04 -4.48
N LEU A 269 -15.76 -13.15 -4.84
CA LEU A 269 -15.33 -13.31 -6.22
C LEU A 269 -15.06 -14.77 -6.61
N HIS A 270 -15.28 -15.71 -5.67
CA HIS A 270 -15.07 -17.15 -5.87
C HIS A 270 -13.66 -17.49 -6.39
N THR A 271 -12.66 -16.68 -6.01
CA THR A 271 -11.26 -16.91 -6.37
C THR A 271 -10.78 -18.22 -5.69
N ALA A 272 -10.31 -19.15 -6.48
CA ALA A 272 -9.76 -20.42 -5.95
C ALA A 272 -8.33 -20.18 -5.44
N PHE A 273 -8.05 -20.65 -4.23
CA PHE A 273 -6.72 -20.69 -3.63
C PHE A 273 -6.31 -22.13 -3.38
N ALA A 274 -5.09 -22.49 -3.78
CA ALA A 274 -4.52 -23.79 -3.45
C ALA A 274 -4.08 -23.83 -1.98
N PRO A 275 -4.00 -25.03 -1.35
CA PRO A 275 -3.46 -25.15 0.01
C PRO A 275 -2.06 -24.55 0.17
N MET A 276 -1.23 -24.62 -0.86
CA MET A 276 0.11 -24.04 -0.88
C MET A 276 0.12 -22.50 -0.85
N ASP A 277 -0.94 -21.85 -1.37
CA ASP A 277 -1.09 -20.39 -1.27
C ASP A 277 -1.20 -19.96 0.19
N PHE A 278 -2.00 -20.67 1.00
CA PHE A 278 -2.14 -20.38 2.43
C PHE A 278 -0.83 -20.57 3.19
N LEU A 279 -0.03 -21.56 2.80
CA LEU A 279 1.29 -21.76 3.39
C LEU A 279 2.24 -20.61 2.98
N GLY A 280 2.23 -20.21 1.73
CA GLY A 280 2.97 -19.04 1.23
C GLY A 280 2.57 -17.75 1.94
N PHE A 281 1.27 -17.51 2.12
CA PHE A 281 0.71 -16.40 2.89
C PHE A 281 1.22 -16.41 4.33
N ALA A 282 1.18 -17.59 4.99
CA ALA A 282 1.66 -17.73 6.37
C ALA A 282 3.15 -17.40 6.51
N PHE A 283 4.00 -17.83 5.59
CA PHE A 283 5.42 -17.49 5.59
C PHE A 283 5.67 -15.99 5.43
N ILE A 284 5.03 -15.35 4.45
CA ILE A 284 5.19 -13.90 4.23
C ILE A 284 4.63 -13.11 5.41
N MET A 285 3.48 -13.50 5.97
CA MET A 285 2.92 -12.84 7.15
C MET A 285 3.78 -13.03 8.40
N ALA A 286 4.39 -14.22 8.58
CA ALA A 286 5.34 -14.46 9.67
C ALA A 286 6.52 -13.47 9.62
N THR A 287 6.95 -13.07 8.42
CA THR A 287 7.98 -12.04 8.23
C THR A 287 7.57 -10.70 8.84
N VAL A 288 6.32 -10.26 8.61
CA VAL A 288 5.80 -9.00 9.16
C VAL A 288 5.83 -9.03 10.69
N PHE A 289 5.35 -10.13 11.30
CA PHE A 289 5.38 -10.30 12.76
C PHE A 289 6.81 -10.37 13.31
N LEU A 290 7.72 -11.00 12.58
CA LEU A 290 9.12 -11.15 12.97
C LEU A 290 9.84 -9.80 12.99
N LEU A 291 9.61 -8.96 11.98
CA LEU A 291 10.23 -7.64 11.85
C LEU A 291 9.55 -6.57 12.74
N ALA A 292 8.27 -6.73 13.09
CA ALA A 292 7.53 -5.78 13.92
C ALA A 292 7.89 -5.83 15.42
N ARG A 293 8.64 -6.84 15.88
CA ARG A 293 9.07 -6.94 17.28
C ARG A 293 10.14 -5.88 17.60
N PRO A 294 10.05 -5.16 18.75
CA PRO A 294 11.08 -4.22 19.18
C PRO A 294 12.46 -4.90 19.27
N GLY A 295 13.47 -4.30 18.66
CA GLY A 295 14.87 -4.81 18.65
C GLY A 295 15.44 -5.11 17.27
N GLY A 296 14.65 -5.00 16.17
CA GLY A 296 15.17 -5.20 14.83
C GLY A 296 15.18 -3.94 13.93
N ALA A 297 14.35 -2.95 14.21
CA ALA A 297 14.17 -1.79 13.33
C ALA A 297 14.36 -0.42 14.02
N ASP A 298 14.57 -0.38 15.31
CA ASP A 298 14.80 0.90 16.06
C ASP A 298 16.19 1.51 15.81
N ALA A 299 17.00 0.89 14.96
CA ALA A 299 18.27 1.44 14.48
C ALA A 299 18.17 1.91 13.01
N ALA A 300 17.04 2.46 12.59
CA ALA A 300 17.05 3.29 11.39
C ALA A 300 17.91 4.53 11.71
N PRO A 301 19.03 4.75 11.00
CA PRO A 301 19.81 5.97 11.20
C PRO A 301 18.88 7.16 10.98
N ASP A 302 18.92 8.11 11.90
CA ASP A 302 18.28 9.40 11.71
C ASP A 302 18.64 9.89 10.31
N ALA A 303 17.66 10.05 9.45
CA ALA A 303 17.85 10.57 8.09
C ALA A 303 18.40 12.02 8.10
N ASP A 304 18.58 12.61 9.28
CA ASP A 304 19.23 13.91 9.51
C ASP A 304 20.76 13.85 9.51
N ALA A 305 21.40 12.68 9.59
CA ALA A 305 22.86 12.58 9.55
C ALA A 305 23.43 12.63 8.12
N ALA A 306 22.63 12.44 7.10
CA ALA A 306 23.05 12.50 5.68
C ALA A 306 22.76 13.85 5.02
N ALA A 307 22.26 14.85 5.76
CA ALA A 307 21.90 16.18 5.25
C ALA A 307 22.70 17.33 5.91
N ARG A 308 23.81 17.00 6.58
CA ARG A 308 24.79 17.99 7.06
C ARG A 308 26.01 18.01 6.18
#